data_1ad975951ccf3d7e6b0d338f09ca50d5
#
_entry.id   1ad975951ccf3d7e6b0d338f09ca50d5
#
_cell.length_a   1.000
_cell.length_b   1.000
_cell.length_c   1.000
_cell.angle_alpha   90.00
_cell.angle_beta   90.00
_cell.angle_gamma   90.00
#
_symmetry.space_group_name_H-M   'P 1'
#
loop_
_entity.id
_entity.type
_entity.pdbx_description
1 polymer ?
#
loop_
_entity_poly.entity_id
_entity_poly.type
_entity_poly.pdbx_seq_one_letter_code
_entity_poly.pdbx_strand_id
1 'polypeptide(L)'
;GLQSLIDILQSENYVTEHDIGFKIAPMLNAPGRLYDNGAMLSLATLLASSPENAFKMALQLKDINEQRKALKDSATKRAEEIIEENNLSNTNPIVIYDPETPEGIVGLVAGTICETYNASAIVFTKTGNKLKGSARAIENNNIKNALDQFHDKHPEILLKYGGHKQAAGLTVAFSGLDLFKREMEKILSPVRKKDPELSYDLTIAPSDIPLIAADLERFRPFGEGNPQINVRINHFMPIPRGNSFYMRIGKDSIRFWGVGCEVVGFSMADRFLYDAYPKQLDIIGKISYKNFRGSKTVQVEILDYIAREKLGSPQFSINSSIASALQQVNLF
;
A
#
# COMPACT_ATOMS: atom_id res chain seq x y z
N GLY A 1 23.02 -9.56 -14.13
CA GLY A 1 22.38 -8.56 -13.29
C GLY A 1 20.98 -8.92 -12.88
N LEU A 2 20.04 -9.03 -13.80
CA LEU A 2 18.65 -9.34 -13.45
C LEU A 2 18.51 -10.69 -12.73
N GLN A 3 19.21 -11.74 -13.20
CA GLN A 3 19.19 -13.03 -12.53
C GLN A 3 19.62 -12.94 -11.07
N SER A 4 20.66 -12.18 -10.76
CA SER A 4 21.12 -12.00 -9.38
C SER A 4 20.08 -11.33 -8.46
N LEU A 5 19.28 -10.40 -9.01
CA LEU A 5 18.14 -9.81 -8.28
C LEU A 5 17.04 -10.84 -8.01
N ILE A 6 16.77 -11.73 -8.97
CA ILE A 6 15.81 -12.82 -8.83
C ILE A 6 16.29 -13.83 -7.78
N ASP A 7 17.56 -14.22 -7.82
CA ASP A 7 18.16 -15.17 -6.89
C ASP A 7 18.09 -14.66 -5.43
N ILE A 8 18.31 -13.36 -5.21
CA ILE A 8 18.22 -12.73 -3.89
C ILE A 8 16.79 -12.73 -3.35
N LEU A 9 15.78 -12.70 -4.21
CA LEU A 9 14.38 -12.77 -3.80
C LEU A 9 13.96 -14.15 -3.32
N GLN A 10 14.79 -15.18 -3.56
CA GLN A 10 14.45 -16.59 -3.30
C GLN A 10 13.09 -16.96 -3.92
N SER A 11 12.75 -16.34 -5.06
CA SER A 11 11.52 -16.64 -5.77
C SER A 11 11.64 -18.04 -6.35
N GLU A 12 10.75 -18.92 -5.92
CA GLU A 12 10.70 -20.29 -6.40
C GLU A 12 10.27 -20.32 -7.88
N ASN A 13 11.13 -20.85 -8.73
CA ASN A 13 10.91 -21.31 -10.10
C ASN A 13 10.46 -20.33 -11.19
N TYR A 14 9.75 -19.22 -10.91
CA TYR A 14 9.44 -18.18 -11.90
C TYR A 14 9.12 -16.83 -11.23
N VAL A 15 9.41 -15.77 -11.97
CA VAL A 15 9.19 -14.38 -11.54
C VAL A 15 7.82 -13.93 -12.04
N THR A 16 7.03 -13.39 -11.13
CA THR A 16 5.71 -12.83 -11.43
C THR A 16 5.79 -11.33 -11.71
N GLU A 17 4.76 -10.75 -12.33
CA GLU A 17 4.60 -9.31 -12.47
C GLU A 17 4.61 -8.60 -11.11
N HIS A 18 4.06 -9.23 -10.06
CA HIS A 18 4.12 -8.73 -8.70
C HIS A 18 5.57 -8.66 -8.18
N ASP A 19 6.39 -9.70 -8.43
CA ASP A 19 7.80 -9.67 -8.01
C ASP A 19 8.57 -8.56 -8.72
N ILE A 20 8.28 -8.33 -9.99
CA ILE A 20 8.89 -7.22 -10.74
C ILE A 20 8.45 -5.88 -10.16
N GLY A 21 7.15 -5.65 -10.03
CA GLY A 21 6.60 -4.35 -9.61
C GLY A 21 6.86 -4.00 -8.14
N PHE A 22 6.81 -4.98 -7.24
CA PHE A 22 6.84 -4.73 -5.80
C PHE A 22 8.12 -5.17 -5.09
N LYS A 23 8.99 -5.95 -5.75
CA LYS A 23 10.27 -6.38 -5.16
C LYS A 23 11.47 -5.87 -5.97
N ILE A 24 11.56 -6.19 -7.27
CA ILE A 24 12.72 -5.85 -8.11
C ILE A 24 12.77 -4.34 -8.39
N ALA A 25 11.70 -3.76 -8.90
CA ALA A 25 11.67 -2.34 -9.23
C ALA A 25 11.92 -1.42 -8.02
N PRO A 26 11.38 -1.67 -6.82
CA PRO A 26 11.75 -0.92 -5.62
C PRO A 26 13.22 -1.02 -5.24
N MET A 27 13.87 -2.18 -5.40
CA MET A 27 15.32 -2.32 -5.17
C MET A 27 16.14 -1.49 -6.16
N LEU A 28 15.78 -1.53 -7.45
CA LEU A 28 16.45 -0.73 -8.48
C LEU A 28 16.25 0.78 -8.30
N ASN A 29 15.10 1.19 -7.77
CA ASN A 29 14.76 2.60 -7.56
C ASN A 29 15.32 3.17 -6.24
N ALA A 30 15.64 2.34 -5.25
CA ALA A 30 16.02 2.78 -3.91
C ALA A 30 17.30 3.64 -3.87
N PRO A 31 18.39 3.30 -4.60
CA PRO A 31 19.60 4.12 -4.58
C PRO A 31 19.38 5.54 -5.08
N GLY A 32 18.61 5.74 -6.15
CA GLY A 32 18.29 7.06 -6.69
C GLY A 32 17.42 7.93 -5.78
N ARG A 33 16.80 7.33 -4.75
CA ARG A 33 16.04 8.07 -3.72
C ARG A 33 16.91 8.52 -2.55
N LEU A 34 17.97 7.78 -2.25
CA LEU A 34 18.78 8.02 -1.05
C LEU A 34 20.12 8.69 -1.34
N TYR A 35 20.65 8.54 -2.55
CA TYR A 35 21.99 8.99 -2.89
C TYR A 35 22.02 9.75 -4.21
N ASP A 36 22.86 10.78 -4.26
CA ASP A 36 23.22 11.45 -5.51
C ASP A 36 23.87 10.43 -6.45
N ASN A 37 23.46 10.42 -7.72
CA ASN A 37 23.91 9.44 -8.72
C ASN A 37 23.63 7.96 -8.35
N GLY A 38 22.78 7.67 -7.35
CA GLY A 38 22.48 6.32 -6.91
C GLY A 38 21.95 5.39 -8.02
N ALA A 39 21.27 5.92 -9.03
CA ALA A 39 20.81 5.17 -10.20
C ALA A 39 21.96 4.46 -10.97
N MET A 40 23.20 4.96 -10.86
CA MET A 40 24.37 4.31 -11.49
C MET A 40 24.67 2.93 -10.90
N LEU A 41 24.43 2.73 -9.60
CA LEU A 41 24.56 1.39 -9.00
C LEU A 41 23.57 0.39 -9.61
N SER A 42 22.33 0.82 -9.80
CA SER A 42 21.29 -0.01 -10.43
C SER A 42 21.65 -0.35 -11.88
N LEU A 43 22.10 0.63 -12.64
CA LEU A 43 22.58 0.42 -14.00
C LEU A 43 23.79 -0.53 -14.05
N ALA A 44 24.79 -0.32 -13.20
CA ALA A 44 25.97 -1.19 -13.11
C ALA A 44 25.59 -2.63 -12.73
N THR A 45 24.62 -2.80 -11.84
CA THR A 45 24.10 -4.13 -11.47
C THR A 45 23.52 -4.85 -12.67
N LEU A 46 22.67 -4.15 -13.46
CA LEU A 46 22.03 -4.75 -14.65
C LEU A 46 23.02 -5.09 -15.76
N LEU A 47 24.06 -4.27 -15.93
CA LEU A 47 25.10 -4.41 -16.96
C LEU A 47 26.31 -5.25 -16.52
N ALA A 48 26.35 -5.74 -15.29
CA ALA A 48 27.48 -6.49 -14.77
C ALA A 48 27.77 -7.74 -15.62
N SER A 49 29.00 -7.89 -16.08
CA SER A 49 29.47 -8.99 -16.91
C SER A 49 29.81 -10.26 -16.14
N SER A 50 30.15 -10.12 -14.84
CA SER A 50 30.44 -11.23 -13.93
C SER A 50 29.25 -11.53 -13.05
N PRO A 51 28.78 -12.80 -12.96
CA PRO A 51 27.71 -13.21 -12.05
C PRO A 51 28.03 -12.88 -10.58
N GLU A 52 29.26 -13.04 -10.16
CA GLU A 52 29.72 -12.75 -8.78
C GLU A 52 29.58 -11.25 -8.46
N ASN A 53 30.06 -10.38 -9.36
CA ASN A 53 29.92 -8.94 -9.18
C ASN A 53 28.44 -8.50 -9.22
N ALA A 54 27.66 -9.07 -10.14
CA ALA A 54 26.22 -8.82 -10.20
C ALA A 54 25.52 -9.17 -8.90
N PHE A 55 25.84 -10.33 -8.31
CA PHE A 55 25.24 -10.77 -7.05
C PHE A 55 25.64 -9.87 -5.87
N LYS A 56 26.92 -9.48 -5.79
CA LYS A 56 27.41 -8.53 -4.77
C LYS A 56 26.70 -7.18 -4.85
N MET A 57 26.54 -6.62 -6.07
CA MET A 57 25.82 -5.36 -6.27
C MET A 57 24.33 -5.50 -5.97
N ALA A 58 23.72 -6.63 -6.32
CA ALA A 58 22.30 -6.90 -6.02
C ALA A 58 22.04 -7.00 -4.51
N LEU A 59 22.97 -7.55 -3.72
CA LEU A 59 22.90 -7.50 -2.25
C LEU A 59 22.94 -6.05 -1.74
N GLN A 60 23.81 -5.20 -2.29
CA GLN A 60 23.86 -3.78 -1.94
C GLN A 60 22.52 -3.08 -2.24
N LEU A 61 21.91 -3.36 -3.42
CA LEU A 61 20.58 -2.83 -3.76
C LEU A 61 19.50 -3.26 -2.77
N LYS A 62 19.54 -4.51 -2.32
CA LYS A 62 18.64 -5.03 -1.28
C LYS A 62 18.79 -4.25 0.02
N ASP A 63 20.03 -4.07 0.50
CA ASP A 63 20.31 -3.38 1.76
C ASP A 63 19.87 -1.89 1.68
N ILE A 64 20.15 -1.22 0.56
CA ILE A 64 19.68 0.15 0.32
C ILE A 64 18.15 0.23 0.29
N ASN A 65 17.49 -0.77 -0.28
CA ASN A 65 16.03 -0.82 -0.29
C ASN A 65 15.43 -1.03 1.11
N GLU A 66 16.07 -1.82 1.97
CA GLU A 66 15.67 -1.96 3.38
C GLU A 66 15.85 -0.63 4.14
N GLN A 67 16.96 0.09 3.92
CA GLN A 67 17.15 1.44 4.47
C GLN A 67 16.05 2.41 4.00
N ARG A 68 15.72 2.40 2.69
CA ARG A 68 14.63 3.21 2.15
C ARG A 68 13.29 2.89 2.81
N LYS A 69 12.98 1.59 3.05
CA LYS A 69 11.75 1.18 3.73
C LYS A 69 11.71 1.74 5.15
N ALA A 70 12.78 1.56 5.92
CA ALA A 70 12.86 2.05 7.29
C ALA A 70 12.69 3.57 7.37
N LEU A 71 13.31 4.33 6.46
CA LEU A 71 13.15 5.78 6.37
C LEU A 71 11.73 6.18 6.01
N LYS A 72 11.09 5.48 5.04
CA LYS A 72 9.69 5.72 4.69
C LYS A 72 8.77 5.46 5.88
N ASP A 73 8.95 4.33 6.59
CA ASP A 73 8.08 3.95 7.70
C ASP A 73 8.19 4.94 8.86
N SER A 74 9.42 5.35 9.21
CA SER A 74 9.65 6.40 10.22
C SER A 74 9.04 7.74 9.82
N ALA A 75 9.23 8.18 8.56
CA ALA A 75 8.66 9.43 8.07
C ALA A 75 7.13 9.38 7.98
N THR A 76 6.55 8.22 7.62
CA THR A 76 5.09 8.05 7.62
C THR A 76 4.52 8.18 9.02
N LYS A 77 5.17 7.56 10.01
CA LYS A 77 4.73 7.67 11.42
C LYS A 77 4.74 9.12 11.92
N ARG A 78 5.81 9.89 11.65
CA ARG A 78 5.84 11.32 12.00
C ARG A 78 4.77 12.13 11.26
N ALA A 79 4.52 11.80 9.98
CA ALA A 79 3.44 12.43 9.22
C ALA A 79 2.06 12.17 9.83
N GLU A 80 1.78 10.96 10.31
CA GLU A 80 0.56 10.59 11.02
C GLU A 80 0.43 11.35 12.35
N GLU A 81 1.51 11.45 13.14
CA GLU A 81 1.57 12.25 14.36
C GLU A 81 1.24 13.73 14.07
N ILE A 82 1.82 14.33 13.02
CA ILE A 82 1.51 15.70 12.59
C ILE A 82 0.03 15.86 12.19
N ILE A 83 -0.54 14.88 11.51
CA ILE A 83 -1.95 14.89 11.11
C ILE A 83 -2.86 14.89 12.34
N GLU A 84 -2.58 14.04 13.32
CA GLU A 84 -3.36 13.93 14.56
C GLU A 84 -3.26 15.21 15.40
N GLU A 85 -2.05 15.70 15.66
CA GLU A 85 -1.79 16.91 16.45
C GLU A 85 -2.46 18.16 15.87
N ASN A 86 -2.54 18.26 14.54
CA ASN A 86 -3.12 19.42 13.85
C ASN A 86 -4.56 19.19 13.34
N ASN A 87 -5.18 18.05 13.69
CA ASN A 87 -6.55 17.68 13.26
C ASN A 87 -6.76 17.72 11.74
N LEU A 88 -5.76 17.26 10.95
CA LEU A 88 -5.79 17.33 9.51
C LEU A 88 -6.49 16.14 8.82
N SER A 89 -6.94 15.14 9.57
CA SER A 89 -7.52 13.89 9.04
C SER A 89 -8.73 14.08 8.11
N ASN A 90 -9.42 15.22 8.22
CA ASN A 90 -10.60 15.55 7.41
C ASN A 90 -10.35 16.68 6.40
N THR A 91 -9.12 17.14 6.24
CA THR A 91 -8.76 18.17 5.25
C THR A 91 -8.46 17.56 3.88
N ASN A 92 -8.65 18.34 2.82
CA ASN A 92 -8.23 17.99 1.47
C ASN A 92 -7.76 19.24 0.73
N PRO A 93 -6.46 19.33 0.40
CA PRO A 93 -5.41 18.34 0.63
C PRO A 93 -4.93 18.31 2.09
N ILE A 94 -4.39 17.16 2.51
CA ILE A 94 -3.57 17.07 3.72
C ILE A 94 -2.18 17.62 3.38
N VAL A 95 -1.80 18.75 4.01
CA VAL A 95 -0.50 19.38 3.75
C VAL A 95 0.40 19.29 4.97
N ILE A 96 1.49 18.54 4.82
CA ILE A 96 2.45 18.23 5.90
C ILE A 96 3.79 18.88 5.59
N TYR A 97 4.43 19.41 6.63
CA TYR A 97 5.83 19.82 6.62
C TYR A 97 6.58 19.02 7.67
N ASP A 98 7.53 18.18 7.23
CA ASP A 98 8.46 17.45 8.09
C ASP A 98 9.89 17.68 7.60
N PRO A 99 10.69 18.50 8.33
CA PRO A 99 12.07 18.80 7.95
C PRO A 99 13.01 17.59 8.02
N GLU A 100 12.63 16.55 8.73
CA GLU A 100 13.43 15.33 8.90
C GLU A 100 13.21 14.31 7.78
N THR A 101 12.14 14.46 6.99
CA THR A 101 11.91 13.56 5.87
C THR A 101 12.87 13.83 4.72
N PRO A 102 13.68 12.84 4.30
CA PRO A 102 14.58 13.01 3.15
C PRO A 102 13.83 13.35 1.85
N GLU A 103 14.41 14.20 1.01
CA GLU A 103 13.77 14.67 -0.23
C GLU A 103 13.30 13.52 -1.15
N GLY A 104 14.11 12.45 -1.31
CA GLY A 104 13.74 11.30 -2.14
C GLY A 104 12.63 10.42 -1.55
N ILE A 105 12.20 10.68 -0.30
CA ILE A 105 11.18 9.92 0.42
C ILE A 105 9.83 10.66 0.48
N VAL A 106 9.79 11.99 0.39
CA VAL A 106 8.55 12.79 0.52
C VAL A 106 7.42 12.29 -0.39
N GLY A 107 7.75 11.85 -1.62
CA GLY A 107 6.76 11.34 -2.57
C GLY A 107 6.20 9.97 -2.20
N LEU A 108 6.93 9.15 -1.44
CA LEU A 108 6.45 7.88 -0.92
C LEU A 108 5.53 8.10 0.26
N VAL A 109 5.88 9.02 1.15
CA VAL A 109 5.04 9.41 2.28
C VAL A 109 3.73 10.03 1.78
N ALA A 110 3.80 10.98 0.82
CA ALA A 110 2.60 11.58 0.23
C ALA A 110 1.65 10.52 -0.38
N GLY A 111 2.20 9.48 -1.04
CA GLY A 111 1.42 8.37 -1.56
C GLY A 111 0.72 7.60 -0.45
N THR A 112 1.43 7.21 0.60
CA THR A 112 0.86 6.47 1.73
C THR A 112 -0.22 7.28 2.45
N ILE A 113 0.02 8.57 2.74
CA ILE A 113 -0.99 9.44 3.38
C ILE A 113 -2.22 9.61 2.48
N CYS A 114 -2.03 9.79 1.18
CA CYS A 114 -3.13 9.89 0.22
C CYS A 114 -4.03 8.64 0.24
N GLU A 115 -3.44 7.46 0.26
CA GLU A 115 -4.16 6.17 0.32
C GLU A 115 -4.84 5.96 1.69
N THR A 116 -4.11 6.18 2.79
CA THR A 116 -4.62 5.92 4.15
C THR A 116 -5.80 6.81 4.50
N TYR A 117 -5.73 8.10 4.15
CA TYR A 117 -6.77 9.07 4.51
C TYR A 117 -7.81 9.32 3.40
N ASN A 118 -7.64 8.68 2.24
CA ASN A 118 -8.46 8.90 1.04
C ASN A 118 -8.64 10.40 0.75
N ALA A 119 -7.54 11.14 0.80
CA ALA A 119 -7.46 12.58 0.58
C ALA A 119 -6.20 12.90 -0.23
N SER A 120 -6.22 13.95 -1.05
CA SER A 120 -4.99 14.42 -1.69
C SER A 120 -3.98 14.81 -0.61
N ALA A 121 -2.70 14.48 -0.80
CA ALA A 121 -1.66 14.75 0.18
C ALA A 121 -0.48 15.49 -0.44
N ILE A 122 0.06 16.46 0.27
CA ILE A 122 1.26 17.20 -0.12
C ILE A 122 2.22 17.18 1.06
N VAL A 123 3.38 16.57 0.86
CA VAL A 123 4.42 16.46 1.90
C VAL A 123 5.63 17.28 1.48
N PHE A 124 6.06 18.14 2.38
CA PHE A 124 7.21 19.01 2.22
C PHE A 124 8.35 18.64 3.16
N THR A 125 9.58 18.81 2.66
CA THR A 125 10.81 18.86 3.46
C THR A 125 11.57 20.15 3.20
N LYS A 126 12.49 20.50 4.09
CA LYS A 126 13.28 21.73 3.98
C LYS A 126 14.52 21.53 3.12
N THR A 127 14.76 22.46 2.21
CA THR A 127 15.99 22.52 1.40
C THR A 127 16.49 23.97 1.36
N GLY A 128 17.47 24.31 2.19
CA GLY A 128 17.90 25.72 2.37
C GLY A 128 16.74 26.60 2.87
N ASN A 129 16.43 27.68 2.13
CA ASN A 129 15.33 28.62 2.43
C ASN A 129 14.03 28.25 1.71
N LYS A 130 13.93 27.07 1.13
CA LYS A 130 12.79 26.62 0.34
C LYS A 130 12.26 25.30 0.90
N LEU A 131 11.03 25.00 0.53
CA LEU A 131 10.40 23.73 0.80
C LEU A 131 10.30 22.95 -0.52
N LYS A 132 10.88 21.78 -0.57
CA LYS A 132 10.65 20.82 -1.64
C LYS A 132 9.54 19.88 -1.22
N GLY A 133 8.59 19.64 -2.12
CA GLY A 133 7.43 18.80 -1.84
C GLY A 133 7.09 17.86 -2.96
N SER A 134 6.31 16.87 -2.59
CA SER A 134 5.64 15.99 -3.53
C SER A 134 4.17 15.90 -3.18
N ALA A 135 3.33 15.98 -4.22
CA ALA A 135 1.89 15.90 -4.11
C ALA A 135 1.37 14.60 -4.72
N ARG A 136 0.34 14.04 -4.11
CA ARG A 136 -0.45 12.93 -4.63
C ARG A 136 -1.93 13.30 -4.53
N ALA A 137 -2.68 13.01 -5.59
CA ALA A 137 -4.10 13.32 -5.64
C ALA A 137 -4.93 12.04 -5.69
N ILE A 138 -6.07 12.06 -5.03
CA ILE A 138 -7.12 11.06 -5.23
C ILE A 138 -7.71 11.21 -6.64
N GLU A 139 -8.37 10.16 -7.13
CA GLU A 139 -8.82 10.04 -8.52
C GLU A 139 -9.62 11.24 -9.05
N ASN A 140 -10.49 11.81 -8.21
CA ASN A 140 -11.36 12.93 -8.58
C ASN A 140 -10.69 14.31 -8.55
N ASN A 141 -9.43 14.39 -8.09
CA ASN A 141 -8.67 15.63 -8.02
C ASN A 141 -7.66 15.75 -9.16
N ASN A 142 -7.36 16.97 -9.55
CA ASN A 142 -6.29 17.28 -10.50
C ASN A 142 -5.28 18.22 -9.84
N ILE A 143 -4.21 17.62 -9.28
CA ILE A 143 -3.20 18.39 -8.56
C ILE A 143 -2.43 19.36 -9.47
N LYS A 144 -2.22 18.98 -10.74
CA LYS A 144 -1.52 19.88 -11.69
C LYS A 144 -2.33 21.16 -11.94
N ASN A 145 -3.62 21.02 -12.22
CA ASN A 145 -4.50 22.18 -12.42
C ASN A 145 -4.63 23.03 -11.14
N ALA A 146 -4.64 22.42 -9.97
CA ALA A 146 -4.67 23.14 -8.70
C ALA A 146 -3.40 23.97 -8.49
N LEU A 147 -2.23 23.40 -8.80
CA LEU A 147 -0.96 24.11 -8.76
C LEU A 147 -0.87 25.22 -9.80
N ASP A 148 -1.44 25.03 -11.01
CA ASP A 148 -1.52 26.08 -12.02
C ASP A 148 -2.34 27.27 -11.51
N GLN A 149 -3.54 27.04 -10.97
CA GLN A 149 -4.41 28.08 -10.40
C GLN A 149 -3.75 28.81 -9.22
N PHE A 150 -3.00 28.09 -8.40
CA PHE A 150 -2.24 28.71 -7.30
C PHE A 150 -1.10 29.56 -7.83
N HIS A 151 -0.32 29.05 -8.78
CA HIS A 151 0.82 29.78 -9.36
C HIS A 151 0.40 31.05 -10.09
N ASP A 152 -0.70 31.02 -10.80
CA ASP A 152 -1.22 32.21 -11.50
C ASP A 152 -1.50 33.39 -10.54
N LYS A 153 -1.83 33.10 -9.29
CA LYS A 153 -2.11 34.09 -8.25
C LYS A 153 -0.88 34.43 -7.39
N HIS A 154 0.02 33.46 -7.18
CA HIS A 154 1.13 33.52 -6.23
C HIS A 154 2.44 32.96 -6.81
N PRO A 155 2.93 33.49 -7.94
CA PRO A 155 4.14 32.98 -8.58
C PRO A 155 5.41 33.14 -7.70
N GLU A 156 5.40 34.13 -6.80
CA GLU A 156 6.48 34.39 -5.84
C GLU A 156 6.57 33.32 -4.73
N ILE A 157 5.47 32.58 -4.49
CA ILE A 157 5.40 31.52 -3.48
C ILE A 157 5.67 30.15 -4.10
N LEU A 158 4.96 29.78 -5.16
CA LEU A 158 5.17 28.52 -5.87
C LEU A 158 6.27 28.68 -6.93
N LEU A 159 7.51 28.47 -6.48
CA LEU A 159 8.72 28.80 -7.26
C LEU A 159 8.98 27.85 -8.43
N LYS A 160 8.62 26.57 -8.26
CA LYS A 160 8.78 25.53 -9.28
C LYS A 160 7.79 24.41 -9.02
N TYR A 161 7.18 23.91 -10.07
CA TYR A 161 6.30 22.76 -9.99
C TYR A 161 6.21 22.05 -11.34
N GLY A 162 5.77 20.79 -11.32
CA GLY A 162 5.57 19.99 -12.51
C GLY A 162 5.01 18.63 -12.16
N GLY A 163 4.28 18.05 -13.09
CA GLY A 163 3.63 16.76 -12.90
C GLY A 163 2.39 16.58 -13.75
N HIS A 164 1.56 15.65 -13.34
CA HIS A 164 0.32 15.26 -14.01
C HIS A 164 -0.86 15.33 -13.04
N LYS A 165 -2.04 14.92 -13.50
CA LYS A 165 -3.29 14.94 -12.72
C LYS A 165 -3.13 14.37 -11.30
N GLN A 166 -2.45 13.22 -11.14
CA GLN A 166 -2.42 12.47 -9.89
C GLN A 166 -1.14 12.67 -9.06
N ALA A 167 -0.08 13.22 -9.65
CA ALA A 167 1.20 13.38 -8.97
C ALA A 167 1.97 14.60 -9.47
N ALA A 168 2.56 15.36 -8.56
CA ALA A 168 3.39 16.51 -8.90
C ALA A 168 4.53 16.68 -7.91
N GLY A 169 5.66 17.22 -8.41
CA GLY A 169 6.75 17.76 -7.59
C GLY A 169 6.63 19.28 -7.53
N LEU A 170 6.98 19.88 -6.41
CA LEU A 170 6.87 21.33 -6.24
C LEU A 170 7.92 21.90 -5.29
N THR A 171 8.19 23.19 -5.45
CA THR A 171 9.07 23.96 -4.57
C THR A 171 8.37 25.24 -4.17
N VAL A 172 8.23 25.48 -2.87
CA VAL A 172 7.52 26.62 -2.29
C VAL A 172 8.50 27.46 -1.46
N ALA A 173 8.33 28.78 -1.46
CA ALA A 173 9.04 29.66 -0.54
C ALA A 173 8.61 29.34 0.90
N PHE A 174 9.57 29.21 1.83
CA PHE A 174 9.26 28.82 3.22
C PHE A 174 8.22 29.74 3.87
N SER A 175 8.35 31.06 3.64
CA SER A 175 7.42 32.07 4.18
C SER A 175 6.00 32.00 3.61
N GLY A 176 5.79 31.28 2.52
CA GLY A 176 4.51 31.16 1.85
C GLY A 176 3.71 29.91 2.21
N LEU A 177 4.23 29.02 3.08
CA LEU A 177 3.61 27.73 3.38
C LEU A 177 2.17 27.85 3.89
N ASP A 178 1.90 28.75 4.80
CA ASP A 178 0.56 28.91 5.40
C ASP A 178 -0.47 29.45 4.39
N LEU A 179 -0.03 30.34 3.51
CA LEU A 179 -0.89 30.79 2.41
C LEU A 179 -1.13 29.66 1.42
N PHE A 180 -0.09 28.90 1.09
CA PHE A 180 -0.21 27.74 0.21
C PHE A 180 -1.22 26.71 0.76
N LYS A 181 -1.15 26.36 2.05
CA LYS A 181 -2.10 25.45 2.69
C LYS A 181 -3.54 25.93 2.51
N ARG A 182 -3.83 27.17 2.91
CA ARG A 182 -5.18 27.74 2.87
C ARG A 182 -5.77 27.84 1.47
N GLU A 183 -4.97 28.24 0.50
CA GLU A 183 -5.45 28.39 -0.88
C GLU A 183 -5.62 27.04 -1.58
N MET A 184 -4.72 26.07 -1.35
CA MET A 184 -4.85 24.72 -1.90
C MET A 184 -6.08 24.00 -1.35
N GLU A 185 -6.44 24.21 -0.08
CA GLU A 185 -7.66 23.66 0.52
C GLU A 185 -8.93 24.24 -0.15
N LYS A 186 -8.92 25.52 -0.52
CA LYS A 186 -10.04 26.14 -1.28
C LYS A 186 -10.14 25.61 -2.71
N ILE A 187 -8.99 25.40 -3.38
CA ILE A 187 -8.94 24.97 -4.78
C ILE A 187 -9.33 23.51 -4.92
N LEU A 188 -8.83 22.64 -4.04
CA LEU A 188 -9.05 21.19 -4.12
C LEU A 188 -10.34 20.74 -3.41
N SER A 189 -11.20 21.65 -2.97
CA SER A 189 -12.52 21.44 -2.36
C SER A 189 -12.79 20.09 -1.65
N PRO A 190 -13.58 20.05 -0.60
CA PRO A 190 -13.79 18.83 0.16
C PRO A 190 -14.38 17.75 -0.76
N VAL A 191 -13.58 16.75 -1.06
CA VAL A 191 -14.12 15.53 -1.64
C VAL A 191 -15.03 14.93 -0.57
N ARG A 192 -16.34 14.89 -0.82
CA ARG A 192 -17.21 14.02 -0.06
C ARG A 192 -16.61 12.62 -0.18
N LYS A 193 -16.19 12.02 0.94
CA LYS A 193 -15.82 10.61 0.99
C LYS A 193 -17.03 9.83 0.44
N LYS A 194 -17.06 9.58 -0.86
CA LYS A 194 -17.76 8.41 -1.35
C LYS A 194 -16.85 7.27 -0.95
N ASP A 195 -17.32 6.40 -0.09
CA ASP A 195 -16.71 5.09 0.02
C ASP A 195 -16.54 4.58 -1.41
N PRO A 196 -15.33 4.19 -1.82
CA PRO A 196 -15.15 3.68 -3.17
C PRO A 196 -16.15 2.54 -3.37
N GLU A 197 -17.11 2.71 -4.27
CA GLU A 197 -17.99 1.62 -4.67
C GLU A 197 -17.08 0.54 -5.25
N LEU A 198 -16.85 -0.50 -4.48
CA LEU A 198 -16.03 -1.62 -4.92
C LEU A 198 -16.81 -2.35 -6.03
N SER A 199 -16.38 -2.16 -7.26
CA SER A 199 -16.92 -2.90 -8.40
C SER A 199 -16.32 -4.31 -8.46
N TYR A 200 -17.09 -5.23 -9.00
CA TYR A 200 -16.64 -6.58 -9.31
C TYR A 200 -17.03 -6.92 -10.76
N ASP A 201 -16.22 -7.75 -11.39
CA ASP A 201 -16.36 -8.09 -12.80
C ASP A 201 -17.15 -9.40 -12.99
N LEU A 202 -17.11 -10.29 -12.00
CA LEU A 202 -17.71 -11.60 -12.06
C LEU A 202 -18.27 -12.03 -10.70
N THR A 203 -19.41 -12.71 -10.71
CA THR A 203 -19.96 -13.40 -9.52
C THR A 203 -19.79 -14.90 -9.67
N ILE A 204 -19.26 -15.56 -8.63
CA ILE A 204 -18.97 -17.00 -8.63
C ILE A 204 -19.47 -17.67 -7.35
N ALA A 205 -19.66 -18.99 -7.41
CA ALA A 205 -19.82 -19.82 -6.21
C ALA A 205 -18.45 -20.17 -5.59
N PRO A 206 -18.38 -20.46 -4.29
CA PRO A 206 -17.13 -20.90 -3.65
C PRO A 206 -16.49 -22.14 -4.27
N SER A 207 -17.30 -23.05 -4.83
CA SER A 207 -16.83 -24.24 -5.56
C SER A 207 -16.03 -23.93 -6.82
N ASP A 208 -16.27 -22.79 -7.43
CA ASP A 208 -15.68 -22.41 -8.72
C ASP A 208 -14.30 -21.75 -8.57
N ILE A 209 -13.92 -21.39 -7.32
CA ILE A 209 -12.67 -20.68 -7.04
C ILE A 209 -11.43 -21.39 -7.68
N PRO A 210 -11.22 -22.70 -7.54
CA PRO A 210 -10.07 -23.35 -8.13
C PRO A 210 -10.07 -23.31 -9.68
N LEU A 211 -11.24 -23.42 -10.30
CA LEU A 211 -11.39 -23.34 -11.76
C LEU A 211 -11.08 -21.93 -12.25
N ILE A 212 -11.67 -20.93 -11.63
CA ILE A 212 -11.41 -19.51 -11.97
C ILE A 212 -9.94 -19.15 -11.75
N ALA A 213 -9.30 -19.64 -10.68
CA ALA A 213 -7.86 -19.45 -10.48
C ALA A 213 -7.04 -19.98 -11.66
N ALA A 214 -7.38 -21.16 -12.18
CA ALA A 214 -6.69 -21.76 -13.33
C ALA A 214 -6.92 -20.97 -14.62
N ASP A 215 -8.11 -20.46 -14.84
CA ASP A 215 -8.42 -19.62 -16.01
C ASP A 215 -7.69 -18.27 -15.93
N LEU A 216 -7.67 -17.62 -14.76
CA LEU A 216 -6.99 -16.35 -14.57
C LEU A 216 -5.48 -16.41 -14.85
N GLU A 217 -4.82 -17.53 -14.56
CA GLU A 217 -3.40 -17.73 -14.91
C GLU A 217 -3.13 -17.55 -16.41
N ARG A 218 -4.11 -17.85 -17.27
CA ARG A 218 -3.99 -17.74 -18.75
C ARG A 218 -4.04 -16.29 -19.23
N PHE A 219 -4.53 -15.37 -18.40
CA PHE A 219 -4.62 -13.94 -18.73
C PHE A 219 -3.41 -13.14 -18.22
N ARG A 220 -2.50 -13.75 -17.48
CA ARG A 220 -1.27 -13.08 -17.01
C ARG A 220 -0.34 -12.73 -18.17
N PRO A 221 0.54 -11.69 -18.04
CA PRO A 221 0.76 -10.89 -16.83
C PRO A 221 -0.31 -9.80 -16.64
N PHE A 222 -0.68 -9.55 -15.37
CA PHE A 222 -1.56 -8.44 -15.00
C PHE A 222 -0.79 -7.13 -14.82
N GLY A 223 -1.45 -6.00 -15.12
CA GLY A 223 -0.84 -4.68 -15.00
C GLY A 223 -1.67 -3.60 -15.69
N GLU A 224 -1.02 -2.51 -16.06
CA GLU A 224 -1.67 -1.43 -16.80
C GLU A 224 -2.18 -1.94 -18.15
N GLY A 225 -3.44 -1.66 -18.47
CA GLY A 225 -4.11 -2.17 -19.67
C GLY A 225 -4.64 -3.61 -19.57
N ASN A 226 -4.23 -4.37 -18.55
CA ASN A 226 -4.74 -5.72 -18.25
C ASN A 226 -4.89 -5.89 -16.73
N PRO A 227 -5.85 -5.22 -16.09
CA PRO A 227 -6.02 -5.29 -14.64
C PRO A 227 -6.51 -6.67 -14.19
N GLN A 228 -6.08 -7.11 -13.02
CA GLN A 228 -6.65 -8.29 -12.39
C GLN A 228 -8.12 -8.03 -12.05
N ILE A 229 -9.00 -8.96 -12.41
CA ILE A 229 -10.43 -8.84 -12.14
C ILE A 229 -10.74 -8.99 -10.65
N ASN A 230 -11.77 -8.29 -10.21
CA ASN A 230 -12.39 -8.46 -8.90
C ASN A 230 -13.55 -9.45 -9.02
N VAL A 231 -13.56 -10.44 -8.17
CA VAL A 231 -14.64 -11.43 -8.14
C VAL A 231 -15.50 -11.25 -6.90
N ARG A 232 -16.81 -11.39 -7.06
CA ARG A 232 -17.76 -11.53 -5.97
C ARG A 232 -18.00 -13.00 -5.71
N ILE A 233 -17.76 -13.47 -4.49
CA ILE A 233 -17.98 -14.83 -4.04
C ILE A 233 -19.11 -14.81 -3.04
N ASN A 234 -20.28 -15.31 -3.44
CA ASN A 234 -21.45 -15.32 -2.58
C ASN A 234 -21.44 -16.54 -1.66
N HIS A 235 -21.98 -16.38 -0.44
CA HIS A 235 -22.21 -17.46 0.52
C HIS A 235 -20.93 -18.26 0.84
N PHE A 236 -19.81 -17.61 0.92
CA PHE A 236 -18.55 -18.25 1.30
C PHE A 236 -18.63 -18.72 2.76
N MET A 237 -18.35 -19.98 3.00
CA MET A 237 -18.33 -20.58 4.33
C MET A 237 -16.89 -20.99 4.68
N PRO A 238 -16.31 -20.42 5.75
CA PRO A 238 -14.99 -20.82 6.23
C PRO A 238 -14.99 -22.28 6.69
N ILE A 239 -13.90 -22.97 6.42
CA ILE A 239 -13.65 -24.35 6.83
C ILE A 239 -12.67 -24.35 8.01
N PRO A 240 -12.93 -25.10 9.09
CA PRO A 240 -12.01 -25.16 10.23
C PRO A 240 -10.69 -25.84 9.85
N ARG A 241 -9.60 -25.31 10.38
CA ARG A 241 -8.29 -25.96 10.38
C ARG A 241 -7.86 -26.25 11.83
N GLY A 242 -7.84 -27.52 12.20
CA GLY A 242 -7.78 -27.89 13.62
C GLY A 242 -9.02 -27.37 14.37
N ASN A 243 -8.80 -26.66 15.46
CA ASN A 243 -9.88 -26.12 16.30
C ASN A 243 -10.29 -24.68 15.95
N SER A 244 -9.79 -24.10 14.82
CA SER A 244 -10.03 -22.71 14.50
C SER A 244 -10.51 -22.53 13.06
N PHE A 245 -11.51 -21.66 12.87
CA PHE A 245 -11.97 -21.20 11.55
C PHE A 245 -11.10 -20.07 11.01
N TYR A 246 -10.61 -19.21 11.90
CA TYR A 246 -9.89 -17.99 11.59
C TYR A 246 -8.54 -17.93 12.30
N MET A 247 -7.54 -17.37 11.67
CA MET A 247 -6.21 -17.18 12.22
C MET A 247 -5.76 -15.74 12.01
N ARG A 248 -5.41 -15.03 13.07
CA ARG A 248 -4.75 -13.73 12.96
C ARG A 248 -3.31 -13.93 12.47
N ILE A 249 -2.89 -13.19 11.47
CA ILE A 249 -1.53 -13.19 10.93
C ILE A 249 -0.92 -11.80 11.04
N GLY A 250 0.32 -11.74 11.52
CA GLY A 250 0.95 -10.45 11.80
C GLY A 250 0.18 -9.66 12.85
N LYS A 251 0.15 -8.34 12.67
CA LYS A 251 -0.47 -7.41 13.63
C LYS A 251 -1.97 -7.22 13.41
N ASP A 252 -2.40 -7.18 12.15
CA ASP A 252 -3.72 -6.64 11.75
C ASP A 252 -4.44 -7.46 10.67
N SER A 253 -3.87 -8.56 10.19
CA SER A 253 -4.42 -9.33 9.09
C SER A 253 -5.07 -10.62 9.56
N ILE A 254 -6.00 -11.15 8.77
CA ILE A 254 -6.76 -12.38 9.03
C ILE A 254 -6.54 -13.39 7.92
N ARG A 255 -6.50 -14.68 8.29
CA ARG A 255 -6.45 -15.81 7.38
C ARG A 255 -7.49 -16.84 7.75
N PHE A 256 -8.08 -17.45 6.75
CA PHE A 256 -8.98 -18.59 6.91
C PHE A 256 -9.01 -19.42 5.62
N TRP A 257 -9.76 -20.49 5.59
CA TRP A 257 -9.75 -21.42 4.47
C TRP A 257 -11.16 -21.70 3.98
N GLY A 258 -11.28 -21.99 2.70
CA GLY A 258 -12.43 -22.52 2.03
C GLY A 258 -12.09 -23.78 1.26
N VAL A 259 -13.07 -24.33 0.53
CA VAL A 259 -12.84 -25.50 -0.32
C VAL A 259 -11.82 -25.16 -1.39
N GLY A 260 -10.64 -25.80 -1.32
CA GLY A 260 -9.59 -25.65 -2.32
C GLY A 260 -8.85 -24.31 -2.32
N CYS A 261 -9.06 -23.44 -1.32
CA CYS A 261 -8.40 -22.13 -1.26
C CYS A 261 -8.04 -21.68 0.16
N GLU A 262 -7.01 -20.83 0.24
CA GLU A 262 -6.70 -19.99 1.39
C GLU A 262 -7.30 -18.59 1.15
N VAL A 263 -7.85 -17.97 2.18
CA VAL A 263 -8.40 -16.61 2.12
C VAL A 263 -7.62 -15.72 3.07
N VAL A 264 -7.22 -14.53 2.60
CA VAL A 264 -6.46 -13.55 3.38
C VAL A 264 -7.13 -12.18 3.28
N GLY A 265 -7.36 -11.55 4.43
CA GLY A 265 -7.79 -10.16 4.55
C GLY A 265 -6.70 -9.33 5.23
N PHE A 266 -6.02 -8.48 4.47
CA PHE A 266 -5.01 -7.57 5.01
C PHE A 266 -5.70 -6.42 5.75
N SER A 267 -5.16 -6.03 6.91
CA SER A 267 -5.68 -4.95 7.78
C SER A 267 -7.17 -5.10 8.16
N MET A 268 -7.65 -6.35 8.19
CA MET A 268 -9.08 -6.65 8.46
C MET A 268 -9.32 -7.40 9.77
N ALA A 269 -8.28 -7.71 10.55
CA ALA A 269 -8.43 -8.54 11.75
C ALA A 269 -9.42 -7.95 12.76
N ASP A 270 -9.37 -6.64 12.97
CA ASP A 270 -10.25 -5.96 13.94
C ASP A 270 -11.70 -5.87 13.42
N ARG A 271 -11.90 -5.72 12.12
CA ARG A 271 -13.24 -5.79 11.49
C ARG A 271 -13.85 -7.18 11.64
N PHE A 272 -13.07 -8.25 11.41
CA PHE A 272 -13.55 -9.62 11.64
C PHE A 272 -13.88 -9.89 13.11
N LEU A 273 -13.11 -9.31 14.04
CA LEU A 273 -13.41 -9.37 15.47
C LEU A 273 -14.73 -8.63 15.79
N TYR A 274 -14.92 -7.43 15.24
CA TYR A 274 -16.15 -6.65 15.40
C TYR A 274 -17.38 -7.40 14.87
N ASP A 275 -17.25 -8.07 13.72
CA ASP A 275 -18.30 -8.88 13.10
C ASP A 275 -18.47 -10.26 13.77
N ALA A 276 -17.81 -10.51 14.90
CA ALA A 276 -17.84 -11.75 15.67
C ALA A 276 -17.52 -12.99 14.83
N TYR A 277 -16.54 -12.86 13.91
CA TYR A 277 -16.06 -13.93 13.04
C TYR A 277 -17.19 -14.64 12.28
N PRO A 278 -17.62 -14.10 11.13
CA PRO A 278 -18.82 -14.56 10.43
C PRO A 278 -18.78 -16.05 10.05
N LYS A 279 -19.91 -16.76 10.16
CA LYS A 279 -20.06 -18.13 9.65
C LYS A 279 -20.17 -18.17 8.13
N GLN A 280 -20.74 -17.12 7.54
CA GLN A 280 -20.95 -16.99 6.11
C GLN A 280 -20.65 -15.56 5.69
N LEU A 281 -19.98 -15.40 4.55
CA LEU A 281 -19.58 -14.12 3.99
C LEU A 281 -19.95 -14.05 2.50
N ASP A 282 -20.30 -12.84 2.05
CA ASP A 282 -20.16 -12.49 0.65
C ASP A 282 -18.85 -11.70 0.53
N ILE A 283 -17.92 -12.16 -0.28
CA ILE A 283 -16.57 -11.60 -0.42
C ILE A 283 -16.44 -10.93 -1.78
N ILE A 284 -15.88 -9.74 -1.83
CA ILE A 284 -15.28 -9.17 -3.05
C ILE A 284 -13.78 -9.29 -2.89
N GLY A 285 -13.11 -9.91 -3.84
CA GLY A 285 -11.69 -10.18 -3.73
C GLY A 285 -11.02 -10.52 -5.06
N LYS A 286 -9.71 -10.75 -4.97
CA LYS A 286 -8.87 -11.19 -6.08
C LYS A 286 -8.46 -12.63 -5.87
N ILE A 287 -8.50 -13.42 -6.95
CA ILE A 287 -8.08 -14.81 -6.92
C ILE A 287 -6.72 -14.92 -7.60
N SER A 288 -5.79 -15.62 -6.96
CA SER A 288 -4.45 -15.86 -7.50
C SER A 288 -3.90 -17.19 -7.00
N TYR A 289 -2.79 -17.63 -7.57
CA TYR A 289 -2.00 -18.69 -6.97
C TYR A 289 -0.89 -18.10 -6.10
N LYS A 290 -0.72 -18.70 -4.92
CA LYS A 290 0.41 -18.49 -4.05
C LYS A 290 1.33 -19.70 -4.12
N ASN A 291 2.60 -19.47 -4.39
CA ASN A 291 3.62 -20.50 -4.28
C ASN A 291 4.30 -20.40 -2.91
N PHE A 292 4.37 -21.49 -2.22
CA PHE A 292 5.11 -21.56 -0.94
C PHE A 292 5.80 -22.92 -0.84
N ARG A 293 7.12 -22.91 -0.78
CA ARG A 293 7.97 -24.12 -0.69
C ARG A 293 7.62 -25.19 -1.73
N GLY A 294 7.43 -24.78 -2.99
CA GLY A 294 7.11 -25.68 -4.09
C GLY A 294 5.65 -26.16 -4.15
N SER A 295 4.80 -25.72 -3.21
CA SER A 295 3.36 -26.01 -3.24
C SER A 295 2.58 -24.82 -3.80
N LYS A 296 1.80 -25.07 -4.84
CA LYS A 296 0.92 -24.07 -5.46
C LYS A 296 -0.46 -24.15 -4.83
N THR A 297 -0.87 -23.08 -4.14
CA THR A 297 -2.16 -23.00 -3.44
C THR A 297 -3.00 -21.85 -4.00
N VAL A 298 -4.28 -22.05 -4.21
CA VAL A 298 -5.20 -20.96 -4.58
C VAL A 298 -5.40 -20.04 -3.38
N GLN A 299 -5.23 -18.74 -3.60
CA GLN A 299 -5.45 -17.70 -2.59
C GLN A 299 -6.51 -16.72 -3.07
N VAL A 300 -7.42 -16.37 -2.17
CA VAL A 300 -8.37 -15.26 -2.30
C VAL A 300 -7.89 -14.14 -1.39
N GLU A 301 -7.57 -12.99 -1.97
CA GLU A 301 -7.30 -11.75 -1.24
C GLU A 301 -8.60 -10.95 -1.12
N ILE A 302 -9.04 -10.69 0.10
CA ILE A 302 -10.27 -9.92 0.34
C ILE A 302 -10.00 -8.44 0.12
N LEU A 303 -10.82 -7.81 -0.71
CA LEU A 303 -10.90 -6.34 -0.84
C LEU A 303 -11.99 -5.78 0.07
N ASP A 304 -13.13 -6.48 0.16
CA ASP A 304 -14.24 -6.18 1.06
C ASP A 304 -15.11 -7.41 1.30
N TYR A 305 -15.94 -7.39 2.36
CA TYR A 305 -16.88 -8.47 2.62
C TYR A 305 -18.15 -7.98 3.34
N ILE A 306 -19.23 -8.76 3.21
CA ILE A 306 -20.45 -8.62 3.97
C ILE A 306 -20.62 -9.86 4.83
N ALA A 307 -20.70 -9.69 6.14
CA ALA A 307 -21.05 -10.78 7.08
C ALA A 307 -22.54 -11.12 6.95
N ARG A 308 -22.85 -12.38 6.68
CA ARG A 308 -24.24 -12.87 6.54
C ARG A 308 -24.76 -13.51 7.81
N GLU A 309 -23.97 -14.38 8.45
CA GLU A 309 -24.28 -15.03 9.71
C GLU A 309 -23.10 -14.89 10.67
N LYS A 310 -23.39 -14.58 11.94
CA LYS A 310 -22.37 -14.49 12.98
C LYS A 310 -22.15 -15.85 13.62
N LEU A 311 -20.89 -16.22 13.86
CA LEU A 311 -20.56 -17.26 14.81
C LEU A 311 -21.00 -16.76 16.20
N GLY A 312 -21.92 -17.45 16.87
CA GLY A 312 -22.12 -17.20 18.31
C GLY A 312 -20.80 -17.36 19.03
N SER A 313 -20.61 -16.63 20.15
CA SER A 313 -19.37 -16.49 20.93
C SER A 313 -18.27 -17.53 20.62
N PRO A 314 -17.14 -17.15 20.04
CA PRO A 314 -16.16 -18.12 19.58
C PRO A 314 -15.59 -18.91 20.77
N GLN A 315 -15.64 -20.22 20.69
CA GLN A 315 -14.76 -21.07 21.51
C GLN A 315 -13.35 -20.95 20.93
N PHE A 316 -12.64 -19.88 21.27
CA PHE A 316 -11.22 -19.74 20.96
C PHE A 316 -10.41 -20.27 22.13
N SER A 317 -9.50 -21.18 21.88
CA SER A 317 -8.32 -21.34 22.71
C SER A 317 -7.40 -20.13 22.44
N ILE A 318 -7.64 -19.02 23.15
CA ILE A 318 -6.72 -17.89 23.19
C ILE A 318 -5.45 -18.42 23.87
N ASN A 319 -4.29 -18.30 23.19
CA ASN A 319 -3.00 -18.51 23.84
C ASN A 319 -2.98 -17.63 25.09
N SER A 320 -2.69 -18.24 26.24
CA SER A 320 -2.80 -17.66 27.59
C SER A 320 -2.09 -16.31 27.80
N SER A 321 -1.15 -15.96 26.92
CA SER A 321 -0.45 -14.65 26.93
C SER A 321 -1.31 -13.47 26.44
N ILE A 322 -2.39 -13.68 25.67
CA ILE A 322 -3.28 -12.62 25.18
C ILE A 322 -4.46 -12.42 26.15
N ALA A 323 -4.90 -13.46 26.83
CA ALA A 323 -5.98 -13.36 27.82
C ALA A 323 -5.60 -12.48 29.02
N SER A 324 -4.33 -12.46 29.43
CA SER A 324 -3.84 -11.59 30.51
C SER A 324 -3.75 -10.10 30.12
N ALA A 325 -3.50 -9.81 28.84
CA ALA A 325 -3.46 -8.43 28.34
C ALA A 325 -4.86 -7.80 28.21
N LEU A 326 -5.88 -8.59 27.87
CA LEU A 326 -7.27 -8.11 27.74
C LEU A 326 -7.96 -7.89 29.10
N GLN A 327 -7.53 -8.59 30.16
CA GLN A 327 -8.02 -8.34 31.53
C GLN A 327 -7.46 -7.06 32.15
N GLN A 328 -6.36 -6.50 31.63
CA GLN A 328 -5.79 -5.24 32.12
C GLN A 328 -6.42 -3.98 31.46
N VAL A 329 -7.21 -4.13 30.41
CA VAL A 329 -7.87 -2.99 29.70
C VAL A 329 -9.30 -2.72 30.20
N ASN A 330 -9.88 -3.60 31.02
CA ASN A 330 -11.24 -3.43 31.58
C ASN A 330 -11.25 -2.88 33.02
N LEU A 331 -10.27 -2.04 33.40
CA LEU A 331 -10.30 -1.27 34.63
C LEU A 331 -10.09 0.21 34.26
N PHE A 332 -11.13 0.82 33.71
CA PHE A 332 -11.51 2.23 33.99
C PHE A 332 -12.86 2.50 33.37
#